data_12e0b9a6c0a5f8cbd7a9d0a8b213841b
#
_entry.id   12e0b9a6c0a5f8cbd7a9d0a8b213841b
#
_cell.length_a   1.000
_cell.length_b   1.000
_cell.length_c   1.000
_cell.angle_alpha   90.00
_cell.angle_beta   90.00
_cell.angle_gamma   90.00
#
_symmetry.space_group_name_H-M   'P 1'
#
loop_
_entity.id
_entity.type
_entity.pdbx_description
1 polymer ?
#
loop_
_entity_poly.entity_id
_entity_poly.type
_entity_poly.pdbx_seq_one_letter_code
_entity_poly.pdbx_strand_id
1 'polypeptide(L)'
;MNTPFFISWRYQKGKQKNRLVSLISWFSTIGIALGVAVLIIGLSAMNGFERELNQRVLSVVPHAEVYAYDGNKEGVIRDPVKLEKLVKRSENVLATAPFITFTALIENGTQLKIAQVRGVDPQKQESVSQLGHFVQGNQWGVFKKEGGLILGAGIAKALEVDVGYEVTLLLPQASENDRLAQPLRFNLPITGILKLEGQLDYSYALLPIEKARELLDYEPVSYTHLRAH
;
A
#
# COMPACT_ATOMS: atom_id res chain seq x y z
N MET A 1 -49.16 -14.80 -4.95
CA MET A 1 -49.24 -13.49 -5.66
C MET A 1 -49.82 -12.48 -4.69
N ASN A 2 -49.12 -11.40 -4.42
CA ASN A 2 -49.56 -10.42 -3.41
C ASN A 2 -50.79 -9.65 -3.90
N THR A 3 -51.93 -9.89 -3.27
CA THR A 3 -53.21 -9.25 -3.52
C THR A 3 -53.16 -7.73 -3.70
N PRO A 4 -52.39 -6.98 -2.91
CA PRO A 4 -52.30 -5.52 -3.07
C PRO A 4 -51.69 -5.08 -4.41
N PHE A 5 -50.71 -5.82 -4.94
CA PHE A 5 -50.10 -5.53 -6.24
C PHE A 5 -51.06 -5.72 -7.41
N PHE A 6 -51.89 -6.78 -7.34
CA PHE A 6 -52.90 -7.05 -8.37
C PHE A 6 -54.01 -6.00 -8.38
N ILE A 7 -54.46 -5.55 -7.22
CA ILE A 7 -55.48 -4.50 -7.07
C ILE A 7 -54.95 -3.16 -7.61
N SER A 8 -53.71 -2.78 -7.26
CA SER A 8 -53.09 -1.55 -7.74
C SER A 8 -52.93 -1.52 -9.26
N TRP A 9 -52.53 -2.64 -9.87
CA TRP A 9 -52.40 -2.77 -11.31
C TRP A 9 -53.73 -2.64 -12.04
N ARG A 10 -54.80 -3.25 -11.50
CA ARG A 10 -56.13 -3.21 -12.07
C ARG A 10 -56.78 -1.82 -11.96
N TYR A 11 -56.53 -1.12 -10.85
CA TYR A 11 -57.01 0.24 -10.62
C TYR A 11 -56.37 1.25 -11.55
N GLN A 12 -55.08 1.09 -11.83
CA GLN A 12 -54.31 1.96 -12.74
C GLN A 12 -54.79 1.80 -14.20
N LYS A 13 -55.14 0.61 -14.64
CA LYS A 13 -55.69 0.36 -16.00
C LYS A 13 -57.10 0.90 -16.21
N GLY A 14 -57.93 1.02 -15.15
CA GLY A 14 -59.33 1.42 -15.28
C GLY A 14 -59.59 2.91 -15.42
N LYS A 15 -58.65 3.79 -15.11
CA LYS A 15 -58.89 5.23 -14.95
C LYS A 15 -58.43 6.13 -16.10
N GLN A 16 -57.89 5.59 -17.18
CA GLN A 16 -57.27 6.40 -18.23
C GLN A 16 -58.14 6.58 -19.49
N LYS A 17 -59.15 7.46 -19.40
CA LYS A 17 -59.82 7.97 -20.60
C LYS A 17 -59.17 9.22 -21.21
N ASN A 18 -58.25 9.89 -20.52
CA ASN A 18 -57.55 11.08 -21.00
C ASN A 18 -56.10 10.77 -21.37
N ARG A 19 -55.78 10.86 -22.67
CA ARG A 19 -54.43 10.65 -23.24
C ARG A 19 -53.37 11.53 -22.60
N LEU A 20 -53.68 12.77 -22.25
CA LEU A 20 -52.78 13.72 -21.62
C LEU A 20 -52.38 13.29 -20.21
N VAL A 21 -53.31 12.81 -19.38
CA VAL A 21 -53.04 12.34 -18.02
C VAL A 21 -52.16 11.08 -18.05
N SER A 22 -52.42 10.19 -19.02
CA SER A 22 -51.56 9.01 -19.24
C SER A 22 -50.15 9.35 -19.60
N LEU A 23 -49.96 10.34 -20.46
CA LEU A 23 -48.67 10.78 -20.92
C LEU A 23 -47.82 11.44 -19.79
N ILE A 24 -48.47 12.30 -18.98
CA ILE A 24 -47.81 12.91 -17.80
C ILE A 24 -47.42 11.83 -16.78
N SER A 25 -48.31 10.87 -16.51
CA SER A 25 -48.02 9.76 -15.58
C SER A 25 -46.84 8.90 -16.07
N TRP A 26 -46.77 8.65 -17.39
CA TRP A 26 -45.68 7.88 -18.00
C TRP A 26 -44.32 8.60 -17.89
N PHE A 27 -44.25 9.91 -18.20
CA PHE A 27 -43.06 10.71 -18.01
C PHE A 27 -42.64 10.78 -16.55
N SER A 28 -43.54 10.95 -15.61
CA SER A 28 -43.26 10.96 -14.17
C SER A 28 -42.66 9.63 -13.73
N THR A 29 -43.22 8.51 -14.18
CA THR A 29 -42.73 7.15 -13.82
C THR A 29 -41.34 6.94 -14.38
N ILE A 30 -41.07 7.33 -15.63
CA ILE A 30 -39.72 7.25 -16.22
C ILE A 30 -38.76 8.16 -15.47
N GLY A 31 -39.14 9.38 -15.12
CA GLY A 31 -38.31 10.28 -14.35
C GLY A 31 -37.87 9.72 -13.01
N ILE A 32 -38.85 9.13 -12.28
CA ILE A 32 -38.55 8.46 -11.01
C ILE A 32 -37.66 7.23 -11.22
N ALA A 33 -37.97 6.40 -12.23
CA ALA A 33 -37.15 5.21 -12.53
C ALA A 33 -35.71 5.56 -12.89
N LEU A 34 -35.51 6.59 -13.72
CA LEU A 34 -34.18 7.10 -14.07
C LEU A 34 -33.45 7.66 -12.85
N GLY A 35 -34.14 8.44 -12.00
CA GLY A 35 -33.56 8.98 -10.77
C GLY A 35 -33.08 7.86 -9.84
N VAL A 36 -33.90 6.83 -9.61
CA VAL A 36 -33.52 5.67 -8.81
C VAL A 36 -32.35 4.89 -9.45
N ALA A 37 -32.40 4.70 -10.76
CA ALA A 37 -31.33 4.01 -11.47
C ALA A 37 -29.97 4.73 -11.33
N VAL A 38 -29.95 6.04 -11.46
CA VAL A 38 -28.72 6.86 -11.29
C VAL A 38 -28.19 6.74 -9.85
N LEU A 39 -29.07 6.76 -8.84
CA LEU A 39 -28.68 6.58 -7.45
C LEU A 39 -28.07 5.18 -7.21
N ILE A 40 -28.69 4.14 -7.75
CA ILE A 40 -28.17 2.77 -7.60
C ILE A 40 -26.79 2.64 -8.28
N ILE A 41 -26.62 3.19 -9.48
CA ILE A 41 -25.34 3.17 -10.20
C ILE A 41 -24.27 3.93 -9.39
N GLY A 42 -24.60 5.12 -8.88
CA GLY A 42 -23.68 5.92 -8.08
C GLY A 42 -23.24 5.20 -6.79
N LEU A 43 -24.19 4.63 -6.05
CA LEU A 43 -23.86 3.85 -4.84
C LEU A 43 -23.08 2.59 -5.16
N SER A 44 -23.40 1.89 -6.25
CA SER A 44 -22.64 0.70 -6.67
C SER A 44 -21.22 1.03 -7.06
N ALA A 45 -21.00 2.13 -7.77
CA ALA A 45 -19.67 2.61 -8.12
C ALA A 45 -18.86 2.99 -6.86
N MET A 46 -19.49 3.69 -5.90
CA MET A 46 -18.87 4.06 -4.63
C MET A 46 -18.46 2.82 -3.82
N ASN A 47 -19.34 1.84 -3.68
CA ASN A 47 -19.04 0.58 -2.99
C ASN A 47 -17.93 -0.22 -3.69
N GLY A 48 -17.93 -0.21 -5.03
CA GLY A 48 -16.86 -0.83 -5.83
C GLY A 48 -15.50 -0.17 -5.58
N PHE A 49 -15.46 1.15 -5.57
CA PHE A 49 -14.26 1.92 -5.28
C PHE A 49 -13.74 1.70 -3.84
N GLU A 50 -14.62 1.73 -2.84
CA GLU A 50 -14.27 1.44 -1.45
C GLU A 50 -13.66 0.04 -1.31
N ARG A 51 -14.27 -0.96 -1.95
CA ARG A 51 -13.75 -2.33 -1.93
C ARG A 51 -12.36 -2.43 -2.55
N GLU A 52 -12.13 -1.77 -3.68
CA GLU A 52 -10.84 -1.74 -4.37
C GLU A 52 -9.77 -1.05 -3.52
N LEU A 53 -10.10 0.09 -2.88
CA LEU A 53 -9.20 0.76 -1.95
C LEU A 53 -8.82 -0.14 -0.77
N ASN A 54 -9.80 -0.80 -0.15
CA ASN A 54 -9.56 -1.69 0.97
C ASN A 54 -8.67 -2.88 0.58
N GLN A 55 -8.87 -3.45 -0.60
CA GLN A 55 -8.09 -4.61 -1.05
C GLN A 55 -6.66 -4.26 -1.47
N ARG A 56 -6.43 -3.12 -2.09
CA ARG A 56 -5.10 -2.76 -2.61
C ARG A 56 -4.29 -1.90 -1.65
N VAL A 57 -4.87 -0.87 -1.09
CA VAL A 57 -4.12 0.09 -0.27
C VAL A 57 -4.01 -0.38 1.17
N LEU A 58 -5.13 -0.74 1.80
CA LEU A 58 -5.12 -1.11 3.22
C LEU A 58 -4.52 -2.49 3.49
N SER A 59 -4.44 -3.37 2.49
CA SER A 59 -3.77 -4.67 2.66
C SER A 59 -2.23 -4.56 2.71
N VAL A 60 -1.68 -3.49 2.17
CA VAL A 60 -0.23 -3.24 2.10
C VAL A 60 0.25 -2.39 3.27
N VAL A 61 -0.57 -1.43 3.71
CA VAL A 61 -0.26 -0.52 4.81
C VAL A 61 -0.59 -1.19 6.15
N PRO A 62 0.34 -1.23 7.10
CA PRO A 62 0.05 -1.75 8.44
C PRO A 62 -0.98 -0.88 9.15
N HIS A 63 -1.78 -1.48 10.06
CA HIS A 63 -2.84 -0.77 10.77
C HIS A 63 -2.30 0.29 11.75
N ALA A 64 -1.09 0.08 12.30
CA ALA A 64 -0.40 1.03 13.15
C ALA A 64 1.10 0.87 13.05
N GLU A 65 1.82 1.95 13.24
CA GLU A 65 3.27 1.99 13.34
C GLU A 65 3.67 2.58 14.68
N VAL A 66 4.70 2.00 15.31
CA VAL A 66 5.24 2.48 16.58
C VAL A 66 6.63 3.05 16.34
N TYR A 67 6.81 4.29 16.71
CA TYR A 67 8.08 5.00 16.63
C TYR A 67 8.59 5.29 18.04
N ALA A 68 9.92 5.25 18.23
CA ALA A 68 10.52 5.82 19.42
C ALA A 68 10.53 7.33 19.28
N TYR A 69 10.30 8.03 20.39
CA TYR A 69 10.35 9.48 20.44
C TYR A 69 11.37 9.91 21.50
N ASP A 70 12.35 10.68 21.11
CA ASP A 70 13.34 11.26 22.01
C ASP A 70 13.30 12.79 21.90
N GLY A 71 12.53 13.40 22.80
CA GLY A 71 12.28 14.84 22.77
C GLY A 71 11.43 15.27 21.58
N ASN A 72 11.99 16.01 20.63
CA ASN A 72 11.31 16.51 19.41
C ASN A 72 11.76 15.81 18.13
N LYS A 73 12.50 14.71 18.23
CA LYS A 73 13.00 13.96 17.04
C LYS A 73 12.52 12.52 17.09
N GLU A 74 12.25 11.98 15.93
CA GLU A 74 12.04 10.53 15.78
C GLU A 74 13.30 9.82 16.25
N GLY A 75 13.13 9.04 17.29
CA GLY A 75 14.19 8.27 17.90
C GLY A 75 14.20 6.85 17.37
N VAL A 76 15.18 6.11 17.80
CA VAL A 76 15.39 4.75 17.38
C VAL A 76 15.02 3.79 18.51
N ILE A 77 14.28 2.72 18.21
CA ILE A 77 13.91 1.70 19.19
C ILE A 77 15.13 0.85 19.49
N ARG A 78 15.72 1.05 20.66
CA ARG A 78 16.94 0.33 21.09
C ARG A 78 16.72 -1.15 21.42
N ASP A 79 15.51 -1.52 21.85
CA ASP A 79 15.16 -2.89 22.21
C ASP A 79 13.84 -3.31 21.54
N PRO A 80 13.89 -3.71 20.25
CA PRO A 80 12.71 -4.10 19.50
C PRO A 80 12.07 -5.38 20.06
N VAL A 81 12.85 -6.27 20.68
CA VAL A 81 12.34 -7.53 21.27
C VAL A 81 11.48 -7.26 22.49
N LYS A 82 11.91 -6.34 23.33
CA LYS A 82 11.14 -5.93 24.52
C LYS A 82 9.85 -5.23 24.13
N LEU A 83 9.92 -4.35 23.13
CA LEU A 83 8.75 -3.67 22.58
C LEU A 83 7.77 -4.68 21.98
N GLU A 84 8.24 -5.62 21.17
CA GLU A 84 7.41 -6.67 20.57
C GLU A 84 6.64 -7.47 21.65
N LYS A 85 7.32 -7.87 22.73
CA LYS A 85 6.69 -8.55 23.86
C LYS A 85 5.65 -7.70 24.58
N LEU A 86 5.90 -6.40 24.71
CA LEU A 86 4.98 -5.47 25.38
C LEU A 86 3.72 -5.26 24.55
N VAL A 87 3.87 -5.06 23.26
CA VAL A 87 2.79 -4.82 22.31
C VAL A 87 1.93 -6.06 22.11
N LYS A 88 2.53 -7.26 22.05
CA LYS A 88 1.81 -8.54 21.96
C LYS A 88 0.98 -8.90 23.21
N ARG A 89 1.12 -8.16 24.31
CA ARG A 89 0.24 -8.33 25.49
C ARG A 89 -1.16 -7.73 25.27
N SER A 90 -1.31 -6.87 24.28
CA SER A 90 -2.63 -6.32 23.92
C SER A 90 -3.40 -7.36 23.13
N GLU A 91 -4.62 -7.66 23.55
CA GLU A 91 -5.50 -8.66 22.89
C GLU A 91 -5.85 -8.29 21.44
N ASN A 92 -5.71 -7.02 21.07
CA ASN A 92 -6.05 -6.51 19.74
C ASN A 92 -4.86 -6.56 18.74
N VAL A 93 -3.68 -7.02 19.15
CA VAL A 93 -2.50 -7.10 18.29
C VAL A 93 -2.29 -8.52 17.79
N LEU A 94 -2.49 -8.74 16.50
CA LEU A 94 -2.36 -10.06 15.88
C LEU A 94 -0.92 -10.39 15.51
N ALA A 95 -0.19 -9.44 14.95
CA ALA A 95 1.17 -9.63 14.48
C ALA A 95 1.97 -8.32 14.55
N THR A 96 3.29 -8.46 14.61
CA THR A 96 4.24 -7.35 14.63
C THR A 96 5.41 -7.65 13.70
N ALA A 97 5.88 -6.66 12.96
CA ALA A 97 7.08 -6.77 12.14
C ALA A 97 7.99 -5.54 12.33
N PRO A 98 9.29 -5.73 12.57
CA PRO A 98 10.23 -4.64 12.63
C PRO A 98 10.51 -4.10 11.22
N PHE A 99 10.79 -2.81 11.12
CA PHE A 99 11.22 -2.19 9.88
C PHE A 99 12.22 -1.05 10.12
N ILE A 100 12.94 -0.68 9.09
CA ILE A 100 13.80 0.48 9.03
C ILE A 100 13.43 1.26 7.77
N THR A 101 13.23 2.57 7.87
CA THR A 101 12.92 3.39 6.70
C THR A 101 13.97 4.48 6.56
N PHE A 102 14.46 4.66 5.34
CA PHE A 102 15.40 5.72 4.98
C PHE A 102 15.20 6.12 3.52
N THR A 103 15.67 7.31 3.18
CA THR A 103 15.66 7.81 1.81
C THR A 103 17.00 7.57 1.17
N ALA A 104 17.00 7.02 -0.04
CA ALA A 104 18.20 6.80 -0.83
C ALA A 104 17.98 7.23 -2.28
N LEU A 105 19.07 7.44 -3.00
CA LEU A 105 19.06 7.61 -4.45
C LEU A 105 19.43 6.27 -5.09
N ILE A 106 18.71 5.89 -6.13
CA ILE A 106 19.00 4.68 -6.90
C ILE A 106 19.48 5.10 -8.28
N GLU A 107 20.65 4.65 -8.64
CA GLU A 107 21.36 5.00 -9.88
C GLU A 107 21.50 3.78 -10.78
N ASN A 108 21.20 3.97 -12.07
CA ASN A 108 21.56 3.07 -13.15
C ASN A 108 22.13 3.87 -14.31
N GLY A 109 23.47 3.81 -14.50
CA GLY A 109 24.17 4.61 -15.50
C GLY A 109 23.98 6.11 -15.28
N THR A 110 23.27 6.77 -16.19
CA THR A 110 22.95 8.21 -16.10
C THR A 110 21.61 8.53 -15.46
N GLN A 111 20.82 7.51 -15.19
CA GLN A 111 19.49 7.67 -14.62
C GLN A 111 19.54 7.61 -13.10
N LEU A 112 18.81 8.51 -12.44
CA LEU A 112 18.78 8.65 -11.00
C LEU A 112 17.34 8.81 -10.51
N LYS A 113 16.96 8.06 -9.46
CA LYS A 113 15.66 8.17 -8.80
C LYS A 113 15.80 8.19 -7.30
N ILE A 114 14.98 9.04 -6.66
CA ILE A 114 14.84 9.04 -5.21
C ILE A 114 13.87 7.93 -4.85
N ALA A 115 14.22 7.13 -3.84
CA ALA A 115 13.34 6.11 -3.30
C ALA A 115 13.33 6.14 -1.78
N GLN A 116 12.16 5.90 -1.21
CA GLN A 116 12.02 5.53 0.19
C GLN A 116 12.27 4.03 0.31
N VAL A 117 13.42 3.69 0.85
CA VAL A 117 13.83 2.29 1.05
C VAL A 117 13.33 1.84 2.42
N ARG A 118 12.63 0.72 2.42
CA ARG A 118 12.16 0.09 3.66
C ARG A 118 12.85 -1.26 3.85
N GLY A 119 13.67 -1.35 4.89
CA GLY A 119 14.24 -2.60 5.37
C GLY A 119 13.21 -3.37 6.15
N VAL A 120 12.87 -4.58 5.72
CA VAL A 120 11.84 -5.44 6.32
C VAL A 120 12.39 -6.82 6.61
N ASP A 121 11.84 -7.46 7.65
CA ASP A 121 12.00 -8.91 7.85
C ASP A 121 10.94 -9.61 6.98
N PRO A 122 11.34 -10.32 5.91
CA PRO A 122 10.37 -10.85 4.95
C PRO A 122 9.40 -11.87 5.55
N GLN A 123 9.83 -12.62 6.58
CA GLN A 123 9.01 -13.63 7.24
C GLN A 123 7.96 -12.99 8.16
N LYS A 124 8.36 -12.00 8.95
CA LYS A 124 7.44 -11.26 9.82
C LYS A 124 6.51 -10.35 9.03
N GLN A 125 6.99 -9.79 7.92
CA GLN A 125 6.21 -8.91 7.05
C GLN A 125 4.97 -9.62 6.49
N GLU A 126 5.05 -10.88 6.11
CA GLU A 126 3.91 -11.67 5.63
C GLU A 126 2.77 -11.79 6.67
N SER A 127 3.11 -11.74 7.96
CA SER A 127 2.10 -11.78 9.02
C SER A 127 1.38 -10.45 9.26
N VAL A 128 1.99 -9.34 8.84
CA VAL A 128 1.49 -7.97 9.08
C VAL A 128 0.82 -7.37 7.87
N SER A 129 1.29 -7.69 6.65
CA SER A 129 0.74 -7.16 5.40
C SER A 129 0.81 -8.17 4.28
N GLN A 130 0.01 -7.93 3.23
CA GLN A 130 0.00 -8.77 2.02
C GLN A 130 0.99 -8.29 0.95
N LEU A 131 2.02 -7.52 1.36
CA LEU A 131 2.97 -6.89 0.45
C LEU A 131 3.61 -7.89 -0.54
N GLY A 132 3.90 -9.10 -0.08
CA GLY A 132 4.47 -10.17 -0.91
C GLY A 132 3.61 -10.60 -2.11
N HIS A 133 2.29 -10.43 -2.03
CA HIS A 133 1.38 -10.77 -3.13
C HIS A 133 1.47 -9.78 -4.31
N PHE A 134 1.95 -8.57 -4.05
CA PHE A 134 2.13 -7.53 -5.06
C PHE A 134 3.51 -7.55 -5.72
N VAL A 135 4.40 -8.45 -5.27
CA VAL A 135 5.67 -8.71 -5.94
C VAL A 135 5.44 -9.70 -7.07
N GLN A 136 5.91 -9.36 -8.27
CA GLN A 136 5.64 -10.12 -9.48
C GLN A 136 6.19 -11.55 -9.40
N GLY A 137 5.40 -12.51 -9.84
CA GLY A 137 5.79 -13.93 -9.88
C GLY A 137 6.15 -14.50 -8.49
N ASN A 138 7.15 -15.37 -8.44
CA ASN A 138 7.66 -15.96 -7.17
C ASN A 138 8.85 -15.19 -6.58
N GLN A 139 9.03 -13.92 -6.96
CA GLN A 139 10.20 -13.11 -6.61
C GLN A 139 10.26 -12.80 -5.10
N TRP A 140 9.12 -12.75 -4.41
CA TRP A 140 9.10 -12.67 -2.95
C TRP A 140 9.80 -13.85 -2.28
N GLY A 141 9.64 -15.07 -2.83
CA GLY A 141 10.35 -16.25 -2.37
C GLY A 141 11.88 -16.17 -2.56
N VAL A 142 12.33 -15.55 -3.64
CA VAL A 142 13.75 -15.27 -3.92
C VAL A 142 14.28 -14.24 -2.93
N PHE A 143 13.56 -13.14 -2.76
CA PHE A 143 13.90 -12.10 -1.78
C PHE A 143 14.05 -12.64 -0.34
N LYS A 144 13.19 -13.59 0.07
CA LYS A 144 13.28 -14.27 1.38
C LYS A 144 14.56 -15.08 1.55
N LYS A 145 15.08 -15.68 0.48
CA LYS A 145 16.23 -16.60 0.53
C LYS A 145 17.55 -15.91 0.25
N GLU A 146 17.58 -15.09 -0.76
CA GLU A 146 18.79 -14.50 -1.33
C GLU A 146 18.95 -13.02 -0.94
N GLY A 147 17.87 -12.38 -0.48
CA GLY A 147 17.86 -10.96 -0.20
C GLY A 147 17.79 -10.14 -1.50
N GLY A 148 18.59 -9.08 -1.59
CA GLY A 148 18.60 -8.14 -2.71
C GLY A 148 17.60 -7.01 -2.56
N LEU A 149 17.31 -6.32 -3.64
CA LEU A 149 16.46 -5.13 -3.69
C LEU A 149 15.18 -5.43 -4.45
N ILE A 150 14.02 -5.11 -3.88
CA ILE A 150 12.76 -5.06 -4.60
C ILE A 150 12.46 -3.60 -4.92
N LEU A 151 12.23 -3.28 -6.19
CA LEU A 151 11.90 -1.94 -6.66
C LEU A 151 10.42 -1.81 -6.97
N GLY A 152 9.84 -0.65 -6.70
CA GLY A 152 8.55 -0.29 -7.25
C GLY A 152 8.56 -0.26 -8.78
N ALA A 153 7.50 -0.74 -9.42
CA ALA A 153 7.42 -0.87 -10.89
C ALA A 153 7.67 0.46 -11.62
N GLY A 154 7.26 1.59 -11.03
CA GLY A 154 7.51 2.93 -11.58
C GLY A 154 8.99 3.33 -11.53
N ILE A 155 9.71 2.96 -10.45
CA ILE A 155 11.15 3.19 -10.34
C ILE A 155 11.90 2.32 -11.35
N ALA A 156 11.60 1.01 -11.40
CA ALA A 156 12.23 0.08 -12.33
C ALA A 156 12.08 0.53 -13.78
N LYS A 157 10.86 0.94 -14.17
CA LYS A 157 10.60 1.50 -15.49
C LYS A 157 11.39 2.78 -15.78
N ALA A 158 11.50 3.66 -14.79
CA ALA A 158 12.19 4.95 -14.94
C ALA A 158 13.71 4.82 -14.98
N LEU A 159 14.27 3.75 -14.41
CA LEU A 159 15.69 3.41 -14.44
C LEU A 159 16.04 2.44 -15.60
N GLU A 160 15.02 1.97 -16.36
CA GLU A 160 15.17 0.98 -17.43
C GLU A 160 15.85 -0.31 -16.95
N VAL A 161 15.44 -0.80 -15.78
CA VAL A 161 15.98 -2.02 -15.16
C VAL A 161 14.89 -3.06 -14.92
N ASP A 162 15.30 -4.32 -14.81
CA ASP A 162 14.43 -5.45 -14.52
C ASP A 162 15.09 -6.37 -13.48
N VAL A 163 14.41 -7.43 -13.09
CA VAL A 163 14.93 -8.45 -12.18
C VAL A 163 16.22 -9.06 -12.75
N GLY A 164 17.21 -9.21 -11.87
CA GLY A 164 18.55 -9.69 -12.24
C GLY A 164 19.55 -8.60 -12.63
N TYR A 165 19.11 -7.34 -12.80
CA TYR A 165 20.01 -6.20 -12.97
C TYR A 165 20.62 -5.79 -11.63
N GLU A 166 21.77 -5.15 -11.66
CA GLU A 166 22.37 -4.47 -10.51
C GLU A 166 22.15 -2.97 -10.61
N VAL A 167 21.84 -2.35 -9.47
CA VAL A 167 21.71 -0.90 -9.34
C VAL A 167 22.58 -0.40 -8.19
N THR A 168 23.01 0.86 -8.26
CA THR A 168 23.78 1.49 -7.21
C THR A 168 22.84 2.28 -6.28
N LEU A 169 22.84 1.92 -5.01
CA LEU A 169 22.15 2.65 -3.95
C LEU A 169 23.11 3.69 -3.38
N LEU A 170 22.70 4.95 -3.38
CA LEU A 170 23.46 6.09 -2.85
C LEU A 170 22.83 6.57 -1.55
N LEU A 171 23.60 6.53 -0.47
CA LEU A 171 23.16 7.04 0.84
C LEU A 171 23.84 8.39 1.10
N PRO A 172 23.05 9.47 1.31
CA PRO A 172 23.61 10.75 1.70
C PRO A 172 24.22 10.64 3.10
N GLN A 173 25.44 11.11 3.27
CA GLN A 173 26.08 11.26 4.57
C GLN A 173 25.95 12.70 5.05
N ALA A 174 25.50 12.89 6.30
CA ALA A 174 25.63 14.17 6.97
C ALA A 174 27.08 14.34 7.46
N SER A 175 27.78 15.37 7.01
CA SER A 175 29.08 15.74 7.55
C SER A 175 28.92 16.77 8.65
N GLU A 176 29.54 16.56 9.81
CA GLU A 176 29.56 17.53 10.92
C GLU A 176 30.23 18.86 10.58
N ASN A 177 30.97 18.93 9.46
CA ASN A 177 31.78 20.07 9.08
C ASN A 177 31.27 20.84 7.85
N ASP A 178 30.00 20.88 7.58
CA ASP A 178 29.38 21.64 6.46
C ASP A 178 30.01 21.38 5.06
N ARG A 179 30.83 20.35 4.93
CA ARG A 179 31.35 19.86 3.65
C ARG A 179 30.46 18.75 3.15
N LEU A 180 30.02 18.83 1.89
CA LEU A 180 29.31 17.76 1.22
C LEU A 180 30.14 16.47 1.30
N ALA A 181 29.79 15.58 2.21
CA ALA A 181 30.37 14.25 2.27
C ALA A 181 30.01 13.48 1.01
N GLN A 182 30.94 12.70 0.49
CA GLN A 182 30.63 11.83 -0.63
C GLN A 182 29.58 10.79 -0.20
N PRO A 183 28.52 10.57 -1.00
CA PRO A 183 27.51 9.56 -0.67
C PRO A 183 28.14 8.17 -0.65
N LEU A 184 27.71 7.35 0.28
CA LEU A 184 28.07 5.93 0.28
C LEU A 184 27.38 5.24 -0.89
N ARG A 185 28.12 4.38 -1.60
CA ARG A 185 27.66 3.66 -2.79
C ARG A 185 27.65 2.16 -2.53
N PHE A 186 26.49 1.53 -2.78
CA PHE A 186 26.31 0.09 -2.61
C PHE A 186 25.65 -0.49 -3.87
N ASN A 187 26.27 -1.50 -4.46
CA ASN A 187 25.69 -2.22 -5.57
C ASN A 187 24.81 -3.34 -5.04
N LEU A 188 23.58 -3.38 -5.50
CA LEU A 188 22.56 -4.33 -5.05
C LEU A 188 21.86 -4.96 -6.26
N PRO A 189 21.71 -6.30 -6.27
CA PRO A 189 20.94 -6.97 -7.29
C PRO A 189 19.43 -6.75 -7.08
N ILE A 190 18.70 -6.56 -8.17
CA ILE A 190 17.24 -6.48 -8.17
C ILE A 190 16.69 -7.91 -8.16
N THR A 191 16.03 -8.29 -7.07
CA THR A 191 15.45 -9.62 -6.89
C THR A 191 13.93 -9.65 -7.10
N GLY A 192 13.29 -8.48 -7.23
CA GLY A 192 11.85 -8.41 -7.47
C GLY A 192 11.37 -7.03 -7.86
N ILE A 193 10.18 -7.00 -8.46
CA ILE A 193 9.47 -5.78 -8.80
C ILE A 193 8.12 -5.78 -8.10
N LEU A 194 7.86 -4.72 -7.32
CA LEU A 194 6.62 -4.48 -6.59
C LEU A 194 5.67 -3.67 -7.46
N LYS A 195 4.46 -4.18 -7.68
CA LYS A 195 3.43 -3.53 -8.49
C LYS A 195 2.15 -3.33 -7.69
N LEU A 196 1.97 -2.12 -7.15
CA LEU A 196 0.79 -1.71 -6.37
C LEU A 196 -0.24 -0.95 -7.21
N GLU A 197 0.12 -0.61 -8.46
CA GLU A 197 -0.69 0.20 -9.38
C GLU A 197 -1.06 1.58 -8.78
N GLY A 198 -0.10 2.20 -8.08
CA GLY A 198 -0.28 3.49 -7.41
C GLY A 198 0.98 4.33 -7.34
N GLN A 199 0.91 5.44 -6.58
CA GLN A 199 2.03 6.37 -6.42
C GLN A 199 3.24 5.73 -5.72
N LEU A 200 3.02 4.72 -4.89
CA LEU A 200 4.09 3.99 -4.21
C LEU A 200 5.03 3.27 -5.19
N ASP A 201 4.56 2.87 -6.37
CA ASP A 201 5.41 2.25 -7.40
C ASP A 201 6.55 3.16 -7.86
N TYR A 202 6.41 4.49 -7.72
CA TYR A 202 7.39 5.49 -8.15
C TYR A 202 8.33 5.96 -7.05
N SER A 203 8.11 5.55 -5.80
CA SER A 203 8.85 6.06 -4.65
C SER A 203 9.30 4.99 -3.66
N TYR A 204 8.92 3.73 -3.85
CA TYR A 204 9.08 2.69 -2.83
C TYR A 204 10.05 1.60 -3.25
N ALA A 205 10.92 1.19 -2.33
CA ALA A 205 11.82 0.06 -2.52
C ALA A 205 11.91 -0.75 -1.22
N LEU A 206 12.16 -2.06 -1.33
CA LEU A 206 12.30 -2.96 -0.19
C LEU A 206 13.68 -3.58 -0.16
N LEU A 207 14.19 -3.72 1.05
CA LEU A 207 15.48 -4.35 1.34
C LEU A 207 15.33 -5.28 2.56
N PRO A 208 16.08 -6.38 2.67
CA PRO A 208 16.14 -7.13 3.92
C PRO A 208 16.60 -6.26 5.07
N ILE A 209 15.97 -6.38 6.24
CA ILE A 209 16.24 -5.52 7.40
C ILE A 209 17.70 -5.60 7.86
N GLU A 210 18.29 -6.80 7.76
CA GLU A 210 19.71 -7.00 8.12
C GLU A 210 20.64 -6.20 7.20
N LYS A 211 20.32 -6.20 5.89
CA LYS A 211 21.09 -5.42 4.92
C LYS A 211 20.89 -3.92 5.12
N ALA A 212 19.68 -3.48 5.45
CA ALA A 212 19.41 -2.08 5.78
C ALA A 212 20.20 -1.62 7.02
N ARG A 213 20.35 -2.47 8.04
CA ARG A 213 21.19 -2.19 9.22
C ARG A 213 22.66 -2.03 8.85
N GLU A 214 23.19 -2.96 8.06
CA GLU A 214 24.56 -2.92 7.58
C GLU A 214 24.86 -1.63 6.80
N LEU A 215 23.95 -1.24 5.89
CA LEU A 215 24.11 -0.05 5.06
C LEU A 215 24.10 1.26 5.86
N LEU A 216 23.32 1.29 6.94
CA LEU A 216 23.18 2.48 7.79
C LEU A 216 24.17 2.51 8.96
N ASP A 217 25.00 1.48 9.11
CA ASP A 217 25.92 1.32 10.26
C ASP A 217 25.21 1.47 11.61
N TYR A 218 23.97 0.99 11.66
CA TYR A 218 23.15 1.01 12.87
C TYR A 218 23.38 -0.25 13.70
N GLU A 219 23.76 -0.10 14.95
CA GLU A 219 23.51 -1.13 15.98
C GLU A 219 21.98 -1.42 16.06
N PRO A 220 21.55 -2.55 16.64
CA PRO A 220 20.20 -3.11 16.42
C PRO A 220 19.09 -2.15 16.81
N VAL A 221 18.55 -1.47 15.81
CA VAL A 221 17.56 -0.41 15.95
C VAL A 221 16.47 -0.60 14.93
N SER A 222 15.24 -0.59 15.35
CA SER A 222 14.12 -0.91 14.44
C SER A 222 12.85 -0.18 14.84
N TYR A 223 12.07 0.25 13.85
CA TYR A 223 10.66 0.61 14.02
C TYR A 223 9.82 -0.68 13.96
N THR A 224 8.62 -0.67 14.49
CA THR A 224 7.78 -1.87 14.53
C THR A 224 6.40 -1.62 13.94
N HIS A 225 6.04 -2.38 12.93
CA HIS A 225 4.68 -2.42 12.38
C HIS A 225 3.76 -3.27 13.24
N LEU A 226 2.53 -2.84 13.37
CA LEU A 226 1.48 -3.55 14.08
C LEU A 226 0.32 -3.87 13.16
N ARG A 227 -0.19 -5.08 13.25
CA ARG A 227 -1.48 -5.46 12.71
C ARG A 227 -2.48 -5.62 13.84
N ALA A 228 -3.46 -4.71 13.90
CA ALA A 228 -4.61 -4.83 14.79
C ALA A 228 -5.71 -5.69 14.18
N HIS A 229 -6.65 -6.11 15.02
CA HIS A 229 -7.83 -6.88 14.61
C HIS A 229 -8.86 -5.98 13.95
#